data_385bd240ab4a38c320dfe96e29167f61
#
_entry.id   385bd240ab4a38c320dfe96e29167f61
#
_cell.length_a   1.000
_cell.length_b   1.000
_cell.length_c   1.000
_cell.angle_alpha   90.00
_cell.angle_beta   90.00
_cell.angle_gamma   90.00
#
_symmetry.space_group_name_H-M   'P 1'
#
loop_
_entity.id
_entity.type
_entity.pdbx_description
1 polymer ?
#
loop_
_entity_poly.entity_id
_entity_poly.type
_entity_poly.pdbx_seq_one_letter_code
_entity_poly.pdbx_strand_id
1 'polypeptide(L)'
;MGDAGPSLAQRLRKYTTGTFAGIFSQQSNIDINNQMVVFNIRDLEDELRPVAMYIVLSHIWNIVRAEKKKRLLIVDEAWQLMQFEDSANFLFSLAKRARKYNLGLTTITQDVEDFMSSKMGRAIVANSSMQLLLKQSTSAVDVLSDVFKLTDEERKRLSNFPVGQGLFFAGQNHVHIQIIASEREEELITTNPNSPNVR
;
A
#
# COMPACT_ATOMS: atom_id res chain seq x y z
N MET A 1 19.91 1.57 -36.25
CA MET A 1 18.94 0.95 -35.35
C MET A 1 19.65 -0.17 -34.63
N GLY A 2 20.34 0.19 -33.54
CA GLY A 2 21.27 -0.72 -32.89
C GLY A 2 20.64 -1.34 -31.66
N ASP A 3 21.07 -2.52 -31.34
CA ASP A 3 21.15 -3.28 -30.04
C ASP A 3 20.06 -3.25 -28.94
N ALA A 4 18.99 -2.52 -29.07
CA ALA A 4 17.93 -2.54 -28.02
C ALA A 4 17.06 -3.82 -28.07
N GLY A 5 16.89 -4.43 -29.23
CA GLY A 5 16.03 -5.58 -29.44
C GLY A 5 16.50 -6.87 -28.73
N PRO A 6 17.77 -7.30 -28.90
CA PRO A 6 18.28 -8.47 -28.20
C PRO A 6 18.30 -8.29 -26.67
N SER A 7 18.63 -7.10 -26.20
CA SER A 7 18.66 -6.75 -24.79
C SER A 7 17.27 -6.81 -24.13
N LEU A 8 16.21 -6.33 -24.80
CA LEU A 8 14.84 -6.40 -24.29
C LEU A 8 14.32 -7.85 -24.29
N ALA A 9 14.52 -8.58 -25.38
CA ALA A 9 14.14 -9.99 -25.45
C ALA A 9 14.85 -10.83 -24.39
N GLN A 10 16.13 -10.57 -24.12
CA GLN A 10 16.90 -11.24 -23.10
C GLN A 10 16.36 -10.93 -21.68
N ARG A 11 15.97 -9.69 -21.42
CA ARG A 11 15.35 -9.28 -20.14
C ARG A 11 13.99 -9.94 -19.91
N LEU A 12 13.17 -10.04 -20.96
CA LEU A 12 11.85 -10.67 -20.88
C LEU A 12 11.92 -12.19 -20.77
N ARG A 13 13.03 -12.80 -21.17
CA ARG A 13 13.17 -14.26 -21.16
C ARG A 13 12.97 -14.87 -19.78
N LYS A 14 13.39 -14.19 -18.71
CA LYS A 14 13.19 -14.68 -17.33
C LYS A 14 11.71 -14.84 -16.96
N TYR A 15 10.81 -14.06 -17.57
CA TYR A 15 9.36 -14.10 -17.31
C TYR A 15 8.61 -15.03 -18.25
N THR A 16 9.15 -15.39 -19.42
CA THR A 16 8.47 -16.17 -20.46
C THR A 16 8.90 -17.63 -20.50
N THR A 17 10.19 -17.92 -20.36
CA THR A 17 10.76 -19.27 -20.43
C THR A 17 11.78 -19.55 -19.32
N GLY A 18 12.13 -18.54 -18.51
CA GLY A 18 13.10 -18.64 -17.44
C GLY A 18 12.46 -18.88 -16.07
N THR A 19 13.16 -18.49 -15.02
CA THR A 19 12.83 -18.77 -13.61
C THR A 19 11.41 -18.38 -13.22
N PHE A 20 10.89 -17.28 -13.76
CA PHE A 20 9.57 -16.74 -13.40
C PHE A 20 8.46 -17.11 -14.39
N ALA A 21 8.74 -17.97 -15.37
CA ALA A 21 7.76 -18.37 -16.39
C ALA A 21 6.53 -19.06 -15.75
N GLY A 22 6.72 -19.83 -14.68
CA GLY A 22 5.64 -20.48 -13.97
C GLY A 22 4.58 -19.51 -13.40
N ILE A 23 4.97 -18.27 -13.12
CA ILE A 23 4.06 -17.24 -12.57
C ILE A 23 3.41 -16.44 -13.70
N PHE A 24 4.18 -16.07 -14.74
CA PHE A 24 3.73 -15.09 -15.72
C PHE A 24 3.24 -15.69 -17.05
N SER A 25 3.58 -16.92 -17.37
CA SER A 25 3.25 -17.57 -18.66
C SER A 25 2.10 -18.56 -18.56
N GLN A 26 1.39 -18.62 -17.45
CA GLN A 26 0.25 -19.48 -17.26
C GLN A 26 -1.08 -18.72 -17.47
N GLN A 27 -2.15 -19.47 -17.76
CA GLN A 27 -3.49 -18.88 -17.72
C GLN A 27 -3.80 -18.41 -16.30
N SER A 28 -4.49 -17.25 -16.19
CA SER A 28 -4.92 -16.74 -14.89
C SER A 28 -5.91 -17.70 -14.24
N ASN A 29 -5.61 -18.08 -12.99
CA ASN A 29 -6.50 -18.86 -12.12
C ASN A 29 -7.15 -17.99 -11.02
N ILE A 30 -7.10 -16.66 -11.16
CA ILE A 30 -7.62 -15.72 -10.17
C ILE A 30 -9.10 -15.52 -10.40
N ASP A 31 -9.93 -15.87 -9.41
CA ASP A 31 -11.35 -15.51 -9.34
C ASP A 31 -11.53 -14.25 -8.50
N ILE A 32 -12.00 -13.18 -9.13
CA ILE A 32 -12.25 -11.87 -8.53
C ILE A 32 -13.74 -11.55 -8.35
N ASN A 33 -14.60 -12.53 -8.55
CA ASN A 33 -16.06 -12.34 -8.43
C ASN A 33 -16.56 -12.28 -6.99
N ASN A 34 -15.67 -12.38 -6.02
CA ASN A 34 -16.00 -12.30 -4.61
C ASN A 34 -16.12 -10.85 -4.12
N GLN A 35 -16.91 -10.66 -3.04
CA GLN A 35 -17.04 -9.34 -2.39
C GLN A 35 -15.73 -8.87 -1.76
N MET A 36 -14.92 -9.82 -1.28
CA MET A 36 -13.58 -9.58 -0.71
C MET A 36 -12.57 -10.44 -1.45
N VAL A 37 -11.55 -9.81 -2.01
CA VAL A 37 -10.46 -10.48 -2.72
C VAL A 37 -9.16 -10.00 -2.10
N VAL A 38 -8.28 -10.93 -1.75
CA VAL A 38 -6.97 -10.64 -1.18
C VAL A 38 -5.90 -11.21 -2.12
N PHE A 39 -5.00 -10.34 -2.57
CA PHE A 39 -3.80 -10.73 -3.31
C PHE A 39 -2.63 -10.82 -2.35
N ASN A 40 -2.31 -12.03 -1.92
CA ASN A 40 -1.14 -12.27 -1.08
C ASN A 40 0.11 -12.41 -1.95
N ILE A 41 1.06 -11.48 -1.77
CA ILE A 41 2.33 -11.45 -2.50
C ILE A 41 3.54 -11.68 -1.57
N ARG A 42 3.29 -12.07 -0.31
CA ARG A 42 4.33 -12.21 0.73
C ARG A 42 5.42 -13.20 0.34
N ASP A 43 5.02 -14.32 -0.28
CA ASP A 43 5.93 -15.43 -0.62
C ASP A 43 6.67 -15.21 -1.94
N LEU A 44 6.41 -14.08 -2.62
CA LEU A 44 7.19 -13.70 -3.79
C LEU A 44 8.57 -13.18 -3.39
N GLU A 45 9.57 -13.50 -4.22
CA GLU A 45 10.90 -12.92 -4.09
C GLU A 45 10.85 -11.39 -4.14
N ASP A 46 11.70 -10.71 -3.38
CA ASP A 46 11.70 -9.25 -3.24
C ASP A 46 11.78 -8.53 -4.59
N GLU A 47 12.53 -9.09 -5.55
CA GLU A 47 12.63 -8.55 -6.92
C GLU A 47 11.28 -8.55 -7.67
N LEU A 48 10.41 -9.51 -7.36
CA LEU A 48 9.12 -9.68 -8.04
C LEU A 48 7.97 -8.90 -7.40
N ARG A 49 8.05 -8.58 -6.12
CA ARG A 49 6.95 -7.92 -5.39
C ARG A 49 6.47 -6.63 -6.06
N PRO A 50 7.34 -5.67 -6.42
CA PRO A 50 6.89 -4.43 -7.06
C PRO A 50 6.23 -4.67 -8.42
N VAL A 51 6.76 -5.63 -9.19
CA VAL A 51 6.20 -6.01 -10.49
C VAL A 51 4.82 -6.63 -10.32
N ALA A 52 4.69 -7.57 -9.38
CA ALA A 52 3.42 -8.22 -9.07
C ALA A 52 2.37 -7.20 -8.57
N MET A 53 2.75 -6.31 -7.65
CA MET A 53 1.88 -5.22 -7.18
C MET A 53 1.40 -4.35 -8.33
N TYR A 54 2.29 -3.96 -9.23
CA TYR A 54 1.93 -3.15 -10.39
C TYR A 54 0.94 -3.87 -11.32
N ILE A 55 1.17 -5.16 -11.62
CA ILE A 55 0.28 -5.97 -12.46
C ILE A 55 -1.09 -6.10 -11.81
N VAL A 56 -1.15 -6.45 -10.53
CA VAL A 56 -2.39 -6.60 -9.76
C VAL A 56 -3.16 -5.28 -9.74
N LEU A 57 -2.50 -4.18 -9.40
CA LEU A 57 -3.13 -2.84 -9.37
C LEU A 57 -3.62 -2.42 -10.75
N SER A 58 -2.87 -2.71 -11.82
CA SER A 58 -3.29 -2.44 -13.20
C SER A 58 -4.52 -3.23 -13.59
N HIS A 59 -4.58 -4.51 -13.18
CA HIS A 59 -5.74 -5.37 -13.41
C HIS A 59 -6.97 -4.85 -12.66
N ILE A 60 -6.84 -4.57 -11.36
CA ILE A 60 -7.91 -3.98 -10.53
C ILE A 60 -8.40 -2.67 -11.15
N TRP A 61 -7.50 -1.81 -11.61
CA TRP A 61 -7.85 -0.55 -12.23
C TRP A 61 -8.66 -0.72 -13.52
N ASN A 62 -8.36 -1.72 -14.33
CA ASN A 62 -9.15 -2.04 -15.52
C ASN A 62 -10.59 -2.44 -15.14
N ILE A 63 -10.77 -3.25 -14.10
CA ILE A 63 -12.09 -3.65 -13.58
C ILE A 63 -12.85 -2.43 -13.04
N VAL A 64 -12.21 -1.59 -12.26
CA VAL A 64 -12.79 -0.37 -11.67
C VAL A 64 -13.28 0.57 -12.77
N ARG A 65 -12.55 0.68 -13.88
CA ARG A 65 -12.96 1.53 -15.02
C ARG A 65 -14.12 0.94 -15.83
N ALA A 66 -14.12 -0.39 -15.96
CA ALA A 66 -15.16 -1.08 -16.74
C ALA A 66 -16.54 -1.00 -16.06
N GLU A 67 -16.54 -1.04 -14.73
CA GLU A 67 -17.79 -1.09 -13.97
C GLU A 67 -17.74 -0.12 -12.77
N LYS A 68 -18.61 0.87 -12.77
CA LYS A 68 -18.69 1.91 -11.72
C LYS A 68 -19.45 1.42 -10.49
N LYS A 69 -18.88 0.47 -9.75
CA LYS A 69 -19.36 0.04 -8.43
C LYS A 69 -18.57 0.76 -7.31
N LYS A 70 -19.18 0.90 -6.13
CA LYS A 70 -18.46 1.32 -4.94
C LYS A 70 -17.49 0.20 -4.54
N ARG A 71 -16.21 0.52 -4.46
CA ARG A 71 -15.13 -0.41 -4.07
C ARG A 71 -14.18 0.23 -3.11
N LEU A 72 -13.56 -0.60 -2.30
CA LEU A 72 -12.43 -0.22 -1.46
C LEU A 72 -11.20 -1.00 -1.94
N LEU A 73 -10.12 -0.29 -2.21
CA LEU A 73 -8.82 -0.86 -2.52
C LEU A 73 -7.86 -0.51 -1.38
N ILE A 74 -7.33 -1.54 -0.74
CA ILE A 74 -6.34 -1.39 0.32
C ILE A 74 -5.00 -1.88 -0.24
N VAL A 75 -3.99 -1.03 -0.20
CA VAL A 75 -2.62 -1.33 -0.63
C VAL A 75 -1.73 -1.29 0.60
N ASP A 76 -1.34 -2.46 1.06
CA ASP A 76 -0.40 -2.62 2.16
C ASP A 76 1.04 -2.52 1.64
N GLU A 77 1.98 -2.11 2.49
CA GLU A 77 3.39 -1.86 2.16
C GLU A 77 3.56 -0.97 0.90
N ALA A 78 2.76 0.08 0.81
CA ALA A 78 2.70 0.95 -0.35
C ALA A 78 4.03 1.65 -0.69
N TRP A 79 4.97 1.74 0.27
CA TRP A 79 6.33 2.26 0.05
C TRP A 79 7.09 1.48 -1.03
N GLN A 80 6.83 0.17 -1.17
CA GLN A 80 7.47 -0.65 -2.20
C GLN A 80 7.18 -0.15 -3.62
N LEU A 81 5.98 0.42 -3.85
CA LEU A 81 5.64 1.02 -5.13
C LEU A 81 6.37 2.35 -5.38
N MET A 82 6.86 3.00 -4.32
CA MET A 82 7.58 4.26 -4.44
C MET A 82 9.03 4.07 -4.90
N GLN A 83 9.57 2.86 -4.83
CA GLN A 83 10.94 2.54 -5.27
C GLN A 83 11.14 2.70 -6.78
N PHE A 84 10.07 2.61 -7.57
CA PHE A 84 10.14 2.71 -9.02
C PHE A 84 9.21 3.82 -9.51
N GLU A 85 9.71 4.68 -10.37
CA GLU A 85 8.99 5.86 -10.86
C GLU A 85 7.66 5.50 -11.52
N ASP A 86 7.63 4.44 -12.34
CA ASP A 86 6.43 4.00 -13.06
C ASP A 86 5.33 3.54 -12.11
N SER A 87 5.65 2.75 -11.09
CA SER A 87 4.68 2.27 -10.11
C SER A 87 4.20 3.39 -9.17
N ALA A 88 5.10 4.31 -8.80
CA ALA A 88 4.75 5.49 -8.00
C ALA A 88 3.79 6.41 -8.77
N ASN A 89 4.09 6.69 -10.04
CA ASN A 89 3.23 7.47 -10.94
C ASN A 89 1.87 6.79 -11.15
N PHE A 90 1.86 5.47 -11.26
CA PHE A 90 0.61 4.71 -11.40
C PHE A 90 -0.27 4.85 -10.15
N LEU A 91 0.26 4.59 -8.96
CA LEU A 91 -0.49 4.71 -7.70
C LEU A 91 -0.99 6.14 -7.48
N PHE A 92 -0.17 7.14 -7.75
CA PHE A 92 -0.56 8.54 -7.69
C PHE A 92 -1.69 8.88 -8.67
N SER A 93 -1.61 8.40 -9.92
CA SER A 93 -2.65 8.58 -10.92
C SER A 93 -3.97 7.93 -10.52
N LEU A 94 -3.88 6.77 -9.85
CA LEU A 94 -5.02 6.05 -9.30
C LEU A 94 -5.65 6.86 -8.15
N ALA A 95 -4.84 7.35 -7.20
CA ALA A 95 -5.31 8.18 -6.10
C ALA A 95 -6.08 9.43 -6.58
N LYS A 96 -5.55 10.13 -7.58
CA LYS A 96 -6.22 11.31 -8.17
C LYS A 96 -7.56 11.00 -8.83
N ARG A 97 -7.71 9.80 -9.39
CA ARG A 97 -8.89 9.43 -10.19
C ARG A 97 -9.90 8.57 -9.44
N ALA A 98 -9.52 7.98 -8.30
CA ALA A 98 -10.30 7.03 -7.54
C ALA A 98 -11.74 7.52 -7.28
N ARG A 99 -11.89 8.76 -6.79
CA ARG A 99 -13.20 9.36 -6.52
C ARG A 99 -14.15 9.36 -7.73
N LYS A 100 -13.63 9.61 -8.95
CA LYS A 100 -14.44 9.63 -10.18
C LYS A 100 -15.05 8.25 -10.52
N TYR A 101 -14.43 7.20 -10.01
CA TYR A 101 -14.82 5.81 -10.27
C TYR A 101 -15.45 5.13 -9.04
N ASN A 102 -15.88 5.89 -8.04
CA ASN A 102 -16.41 5.38 -6.77
C ASN A 102 -15.47 4.43 -6.04
N LEU A 103 -14.16 4.64 -6.20
CA LEU A 103 -13.11 3.87 -5.54
C LEU A 103 -12.62 4.62 -4.30
N GLY A 104 -12.71 4.00 -3.12
CA GLY A 104 -11.93 4.38 -1.95
C GLY A 104 -10.54 3.74 -2.06
N LEU A 105 -9.49 4.54 -1.91
CA LEU A 105 -8.11 4.06 -1.88
C LEU A 105 -7.55 4.26 -0.48
N THR A 106 -7.06 3.20 0.13
CA THR A 106 -6.30 3.21 1.38
C THR A 106 -4.89 2.72 1.10
N THR A 107 -3.89 3.50 1.45
CA THR A 107 -2.48 3.10 1.42
C THR A 107 -1.99 2.93 2.84
N ILE A 108 -1.30 1.84 3.12
CA ILE A 108 -0.70 1.53 4.42
C ILE A 108 0.80 1.41 4.20
N THR A 109 1.58 1.99 5.09
CA THR A 109 3.03 1.89 5.06
C THR A 109 3.61 1.87 6.47
N GLN A 110 4.60 1.04 6.69
CA GLN A 110 5.44 1.05 7.89
C GLN A 110 6.64 1.96 7.68
N ASP A 111 7.17 2.01 6.46
CA ASP A 111 8.29 2.86 6.10
C ASP A 111 7.81 4.21 5.59
N VAL A 112 7.67 5.13 6.53
CA VAL A 112 7.23 6.50 6.25
C VAL A 112 8.31 7.29 5.51
N GLU A 113 9.57 7.08 5.87
CA GLU A 113 10.69 7.83 5.28
C GLU A 113 10.81 7.52 3.79
N ASP A 114 10.79 6.23 3.41
CA ASP A 114 10.83 5.81 2.02
C ASP A 114 9.59 6.30 1.26
N PHE A 115 8.42 6.17 1.84
CA PHE A 115 7.19 6.66 1.21
C PHE A 115 7.23 8.18 0.98
N MET A 116 7.67 8.95 1.97
CA MET A 116 7.72 10.41 1.91
C MET A 116 8.93 10.95 1.14
N SER A 117 9.97 10.15 0.90
CA SER A 117 11.09 10.53 0.03
C SER A 117 10.61 10.78 -1.41
N SER A 118 9.63 10.00 -1.86
CA SER A 118 9.03 10.12 -3.18
C SER A 118 8.13 11.38 -3.28
N LYS A 119 8.30 12.13 -4.37
CA LYS A 119 7.38 13.22 -4.73
C LYS A 119 5.94 12.73 -4.86
N MET A 120 5.74 11.52 -5.37
CA MET A 120 4.42 10.92 -5.55
C MET A 120 3.82 10.50 -4.21
N GLY A 121 4.59 9.94 -3.28
CA GLY A 121 4.16 9.62 -1.93
C GLY A 121 3.65 10.85 -1.18
N ARG A 122 4.42 11.92 -1.18
CA ARG A 122 3.98 13.21 -0.60
C ARG A 122 2.68 13.71 -1.22
N ALA A 123 2.54 13.58 -2.53
CA ALA A 123 1.33 14.02 -3.22
C ALA A 123 0.11 13.11 -2.90
N ILE A 124 0.31 11.83 -2.67
CA ILE A 124 -0.75 10.91 -2.23
C ILE A 124 -1.22 11.32 -0.82
N VAL A 125 -0.31 11.54 0.12
CA VAL A 125 -0.65 12.00 1.48
C VAL A 125 -1.42 13.32 1.44
N ALA A 126 -0.94 14.30 0.68
CA ALA A 126 -1.60 15.61 0.56
C ALA A 126 -3.01 15.54 -0.05
N ASN A 127 -3.31 14.52 -0.85
CA ASN A 127 -4.63 14.29 -1.44
C ASN A 127 -5.52 13.33 -0.62
N SER A 128 -4.98 12.73 0.44
CA SER A 128 -5.75 11.85 1.32
C SER A 128 -6.62 12.68 2.26
N SER A 129 -7.93 12.44 2.26
CA SER A 129 -8.88 13.17 3.11
C SER A 129 -8.87 12.69 4.55
N MET A 130 -8.37 11.49 4.80
CA MET A 130 -8.21 10.89 6.13
C MET A 130 -6.80 10.30 6.22
N GLN A 131 -6.11 10.53 7.34
CA GLN A 131 -4.83 9.92 7.64
C GLN A 131 -4.83 9.42 9.08
N LEU A 132 -4.18 8.30 9.32
CA LEU A 132 -3.98 7.73 10.64
C LEU A 132 -2.49 7.51 10.87
N LEU A 133 -1.96 8.20 11.86
CA LEU A 133 -0.58 8.05 12.32
C LEU A 133 -0.57 7.24 13.61
N LEU A 134 -0.10 6.01 13.54
CA LEU A 134 0.19 5.17 14.70
C LEU A 134 1.59 5.50 15.24
N LYS A 135 2.05 4.80 16.28
CA LYS A 135 3.39 4.99 16.85
C LYS A 135 4.48 5.00 15.77
N GLN A 136 5.37 5.96 15.86
CA GLN A 136 6.47 6.17 14.92
C GLN A 136 7.83 6.19 15.64
N SER A 137 8.90 5.90 14.87
CA SER A 137 10.28 6.13 15.30
C SER A 137 10.55 7.64 15.44
N THR A 138 11.57 8.00 16.19
CA THR A 138 11.94 9.41 16.39
C THR A 138 12.31 10.08 15.06
N SER A 139 13.03 9.38 14.17
CA SER A 139 13.40 9.89 12.84
C SER A 139 12.17 10.14 11.97
N ALA A 140 11.22 9.22 11.94
CA ALA A 140 9.98 9.37 11.19
C ALA A 140 9.10 10.52 11.70
N VAL A 141 9.09 10.76 13.02
CA VAL A 141 8.34 11.87 13.61
C VAL A 141 8.80 13.22 13.10
N ASP A 142 10.09 13.41 12.87
CA ASP A 142 10.61 14.68 12.33
C ASP A 142 10.07 14.94 10.91
N VAL A 143 10.10 13.92 10.05
CA VAL A 143 9.54 14.00 8.69
C VAL A 143 8.03 14.27 8.71
N LEU A 144 7.29 13.55 9.56
CA LEU A 144 5.84 13.70 9.69
C LEU A 144 5.46 15.06 10.27
N SER A 145 6.24 15.59 11.21
CA SER A 145 5.96 16.87 11.85
C SER A 145 5.90 18.02 10.85
N ASP A 146 6.78 18.01 9.86
CA ASP A 146 6.79 19.02 8.82
C ASP A 146 5.59 18.92 7.86
N VAL A 147 5.17 17.69 7.57
CA VAL A 147 4.06 17.43 6.64
C VAL A 147 2.71 17.69 7.28
N PHE A 148 2.52 17.18 8.51
CA PHE A 148 1.25 17.24 9.24
C PHE A 148 1.12 18.43 10.17
N LYS A 149 2.19 19.26 10.28
CA LYS A 149 2.24 20.45 11.16
C LYS A 149 1.92 20.10 12.62
N LEU A 150 2.56 19.02 13.09
CA LEU A 150 2.34 18.53 14.46
C LEU A 150 2.86 19.53 15.49
N THR A 151 2.11 19.67 16.58
CA THR A 151 2.56 20.40 17.77
C THR A 151 3.64 19.61 18.51
N ASP A 152 4.39 20.27 19.40
CA ASP A 152 5.43 19.59 20.20
C ASP A 152 4.85 18.48 21.10
N GLU A 153 3.62 18.65 21.56
CA GLU A 153 2.94 17.62 22.34
C GLU A 153 2.56 16.40 21.50
N GLU A 154 2.06 16.62 20.29
CA GLU A 154 1.70 15.54 19.37
C GLU A 154 2.94 14.77 18.92
N ARG A 155 4.06 15.46 18.65
CA ARG A 155 5.35 14.82 18.35
C ARG A 155 5.80 13.87 19.45
N LYS A 156 5.75 14.33 20.72
CA LYS A 156 6.11 13.51 21.88
C LYS A 156 5.18 12.29 22.03
N ARG A 157 3.88 12.50 21.83
CA ARG A 157 2.89 11.42 21.91
C ARG A 157 3.10 10.39 20.81
N LEU A 158 3.32 10.84 19.57
CA LEU A 158 3.48 9.96 18.40
C LEU A 158 4.64 8.97 18.55
N SER A 159 5.74 9.39 19.18
CA SER A 159 6.88 8.51 19.52
C SER A 159 6.58 7.50 20.62
N ASN A 160 5.60 7.78 21.49
CA ASN A 160 5.36 7.03 22.72
C ASN A 160 3.99 6.34 22.77
N PHE A 161 3.20 6.39 21.71
CA PHE A 161 1.90 5.75 21.70
C PHE A 161 1.98 4.26 22.04
N PRO A 162 1.14 3.75 22.93
CA PRO A 162 0.93 2.32 23.06
C PRO A 162 0.24 1.75 21.81
N VAL A 163 0.19 0.43 21.72
CA VAL A 163 -0.52 -0.28 20.66
C VAL A 163 -1.98 0.15 20.60
N GLY A 164 -2.49 0.39 19.41
CA GLY A 164 -3.86 0.83 19.15
C GLY A 164 -4.09 2.34 19.33
N GLN A 165 -3.12 3.11 19.79
CA GLN A 165 -3.27 4.58 19.86
C GLN A 165 -2.66 5.26 18.63
N GLY A 166 -3.25 6.40 18.27
CA GLY A 166 -2.76 7.19 17.14
C GLY A 166 -3.42 8.56 17.03
N LEU A 167 -2.91 9.33 16.07
CA LEU A 167 -3.48 10.59 15.63
C LEU A 167 -4.30 10.35 14.36
N PHE A 168 -5.56 10.68 14.39
CA PHE A 168 -6.45 10.58 13.24
C PHE A 168 -6.76 11.98 12.70
N PHE A 169 -6.48 12.16 11.41
CA PHE A 169 -6.73 13.40 10.68
C PHE A 169 -7.93 13.21 9.75
N ALA A 170 -8.86 14.16 9.79
CA ALA A 170 -10.00 14.25 8.89
C ALA A 170 -10.10 15.70 8.37
N GLY A 171 -9.59 15.93 7.18
CA GLY A 171 -9.42 17.28 6.64
C GLY A 171 -8.45 18.11 7.50
N GLN A 172 -8.91 19.23 8.07
CA GLN A 172 -8.10 20.10 8.92
C GLN A 172 -8.16 19.75 10.41
N ASN A 173 -9.08 18.86 10.79
CA ASN A 173 -9.24 18.45 12.18
C ASN A 173 -8.44 17.18 12.43
N HIS A 174 -7.82 17.11 13.62
CA HIS A 174 -7.16 15.91 14.07
C HIS A 174 -7.49 15.65 15.53
N VAL A 175 -7.53 14.35 15.86
CA VAL A 175 -7.86 13.89 17.22
C VAL A 175 -6.99 12.70 17.60
N HIS A 176 -6.71 12.59 18.89
CA HIS A 176 -6.11 11.39 19.45
C HIS A 176 -7.18 10.30 19.53
N ILE A 177 -6.88 9.11 19.04
CA ILE A 177 -7.81 7.96 19.08
C ILE A 177 -7.18 6.76 19.77
N GLN A 178 -8.04 5.93 20.33
CA GLN A 178 -7.73 4.58 20.80
C GLN A 178 -8.57 3.59 20.00
N ILE A 179 -7.92 2.68 19.31
CA ILE A 179 -8.57 1.56 18.61
C ILE A 179 -8.65 0.41 19.61
N ILE A 180 -9.86 -0.12 19.83
CA ILE A 180 -10.11 -1.25 20.69
C ILE A 180 -10.75 -2.34 19.84
N ALA A 181 -10.04 -3.45 19.65
CA ALA A 181 -10.59 -4.61 18.98
C ALA A 181 -11.57 -5.35 19.93
N SER A 182 -12.64 -5.87 19.37
CA SER A 182 -13.47 -6.85 20.06
C SER A 182 -12.73 -8.19 20.19
N GLU A 183 -13.16 -9.05 21.12
CA GLU A 183 -12.56 -10.40 21.28
C GLU A 183 -12.52 -11.19 19.96
N ARG A 184 -13.60 -11.10 19.16
CA ARG A 184 -13.68 -11.77 17.87
C ARG A 184 -12.72 -11.18 16.83
N GLU A 185 -12.52 -9.87 16.83
CA GLU A 185 -11.55 -9.22 15.94
C GLU A 185 -10.13 -9.59 16.38
N GLU A 186 -9.83 -9.60 17.68
CA GLU A 186 -8.53 -10.02 18.21
C GLU A 186 -8.17 -11.45 17.78
N GLU A 187 -9.13 -12.38 17.81
CA GLU A 187 -8.94 -13.75 17.30
C GLU A 187 -8.54 -13.80 15.83
N LEU A 188 -9.03 -12.86 15.01
CA LEU A 188 -8.77 -12.82 13.57
C LEU A 188 -7.48 -12.09 13.20
N ILE A 189 -7.11 -11.06 13.97
CA ILE A 189 -5.99 -10.16 13.62
C ILE A 189 -4.72 -10.45 14.39
N THR A 190 -4.78 -11.28 15.45
CA THR A 190 -3.60 -11.55 16.27
C THR A 190 -2.50 -12.23 15.47
N THR A 191 -1.30 -11.71 15.60
CA THR A 191 -0.06 -12.30 15.05
C THR A 191 0.78 -12.96 16.15
N ASN A 192 0.25 -13.07 17.37
CA ASN A 192 0.94 -13.70 18.49
C ASN A 192 1.08 -15.20 18.24
N PRO A 193 2.31 -15.74 18.07
CA PRO A 193 2.52 -17.16 17.77
C PRO A 193 2.05 -18.09 18.88
N ASN A 194 1.83 -17.57 20.10
CA ASN A 194 1.33 -18.32 21.23
C ASN A 194 -0.21 -18.26 21.35
N SER A 195 -0.88 -17.59 20.43
CA SER A 195 -2.35 -17.58 20.41
C SER A 195 -2.87 -18.90 19.84
N PRO A 196 -3.90 -19.53 20.47
CA PRO A 196 -4.44 -20.82 19.99
C PRO A 196 -5.06 -20.75 18.59
N ASN A 197 -5.28 -19.56 18.05
CA ASN A 197 -5.96 -19.31 16.77
C ASN A 197 -5.00 -18.98 15.61
N VAL A 198 -3.69 -18.92 15.82
CA VAL A 198 -2.71 -18.73 14.73
C VAL A 198 -2.52 -20.10 14.04
N ARG A 199 -3.12 -20.26 12.87
CA ARG A 199 -2.92 -21.38 11.96
C ARG A 199 -2.09 -20.95 10.75
#